data_f7165f83036ffd99c97e6a451290b4ae
#
_entry.id   f7165f83036ffd99c97e6a451290b4ae
#
_cell.length_a   1.000
_cell.length_b   1.000
_cell.length_c   1.000
_cell.angle_alpha   90.00
_cell.angle_beta   90.00
_cell.angle_gamma   90.00
#
_symmetry.space_group_name_H-M   'P 1'
#
loop_
_entity.id
_entity.type
_entity.pdbx_description
1 polymer ?
#
loop_
_entity_poly.entity_id
_entity_poly.type
_entity_poly.pdbx_seq_one_letter_code
_entity_poly.pdbx_strand_id
1 'polypeptide(L)'
;NKMDSVFAVNIPNGPTPRIGRQYKKARFVEYTDASFTTPKTIQPEWAHLGILGPVIRAVVGDSVHVVLKNKTSIVTSIHVHGLLYGKESEGSMNSSTDPNGVVQPGGTHLYRYFARERSGPGEGEGSSAVWVYHSGVNNTQTDLNAGMVGAIIVTRRDKANADATPNDVDREIVTLYNIFDENISPYLPANLATYLPGVTKPMTDDFMMSNKMHSINGYIMASHNAGLTMKKGQRVRWYVMGFGDVQGVHTAHWHGNVSIMSQRTTDVIEILPAVAVVADMVPDDVGQWAYHCHVSNHAAAGMDTFYTITP
;
A
#
# COMPACT_ATOMS: atom_id res chain seq x y z
N ASN A 1 -17.61 13.57 -7.53
CA ASN A 1 -17.28 12.19 -7.79
C ASN A 1 -16.90 12.04 -9.27
N LYS A 2 -15.61 11.98 -9.57
CA LYS A 2 -15.07 11.93 -10.94
C LYS A 2 -15.12 10.52 -11.55
N MET A 3 -15.57 9.54 -10.78
CA MET A 3 -15.64 8.18 -11.27
C MET A 3 -16.57 8.10 -12.47
N ASP A 4 -16.08 7.59 -13.57
CA ASP A 4 -16.96 7.26 -14.69
C ASP A 4 -18.07 6.34 -14.16
N SER A 5 -19.29 6.86 -14.19
CA SER A 5 -20.46 6.16 -13.69
C SER A 5 -20.63 4.78 -14.30
N VAL A 6 -20.11 4.58 -15.52
CA VAL A 6 -20.16 3.32 -16.24
C VAL A 6 -19.34 2.22 -15.57
N PHE A 7 -18.17 2.54 -15.02
CA PHE A 7 -17.33 1.54 -14.31
C PHE A 7 -17.72 1.34 -12.84
N ALA A 8 -18.38 2.34 -12.24
CA ALA A 8 -18.78 2.29 -10.85
C ALA A 8 -20.04 1.44 -10.61
N VAL A 9 -20.83 1.19 -11.63
CA VAL A 9 -22.13 0.54 -11.50
C VAL A 9 -21.99 -0.96 -11.70
N ASN A 10 -22.56 -1.74 -10.77
CA ASN A 10 -22.78 -3.16 -10.97
C ASN A 10 -23.81 -3.38 -12.09
N ILE A 11 -23.44 -4.15 -13.12
CA ILE A 11 -24.30 -4.51 -14.24
C ILE A 11 -24.34 -6.03 -14.32
N PRO A 12 -25.29 -6.68 -13.61
CA PRO A 12 -25.35 -8.14 -13.58
C PRO A 12 -25.88 -8.76 -14.88
N ASN A 13 -26.70 -8.02 -15.63
CA ASN A 13 -27.35 -8.50 -16.86
C ASN A 13 -27.12 -7.51 -17.98
N GLY A 14 -26.51 -7.96 -19.06
CA GLY A 14 -26.24 -7.14 -20.24
C GLY A 14 -25.14 -7.71 -21.12
N PRO A 15 -24.85 -7.09 -22.27
CA PRO A 15 -23.81 -7.56 -23.17
C PRO A 15 -22.40 -7.43 -22.55
N THR A 16 -22.21 -6.55 -21.58
CA THR A 16 -20.96 -6.33 -20.85
C THR A 16 -21.20 -6.27 -19.36
N PRO A 17 -21.35 -7.43 -18.66
CA PRO A 17 -21.55 -7.46 -17.21
C PRO A 17 -20.34 -6.90 -16.49
N ARG A 18 -20.57 -6.20 -15.33
CA ARG A 18 -19.53 -5.56 -14.52
C ARG A 18 -19.79 -5.75 -13.03
N ILE A 19 -18.74 -6.02 -12.26
CA ILE A 19 -18.80 -6.11 -10.79
C ILE A 19 -19.09 -4.72 -10.17
N GLY A 20 -18.50 -3.67 -10.74
CA GLY A 20 -18.63 -2.31 -10.20
C GLY A 20 -17.45 -1.94 -9.31
N ARG A 21 -17.72 -1.20 -8.22
CA ARG A 21 -16.69 -0.59 -7.34
C ARG A 21 -16.46 -1.29 -6.01
N GLN A 22 -17.08 -2.43 -5.76
CA GLN A 22 -16.97 -3.15 -4.49
C GLN A 22 -16.38 -4.53 -4.72
N TYR A 23 -15.28 -4.81 -4.05
CA TYR A 23 -14.57 -6.07 -4.14
C TYR A 23 -14.24 -6.59 -2.74
N LYS A 24 -14.35 -7.90 -2.55
CA LYS A 24 -13.84 -8.57 -1.36
C LYS A 24 -12.32 -8.50 -1.37
N LYS A 25 -11.75 -8.07 -0.24
CA LYS A 25 -10.31 -7.95 -0.03
C LYS A 25 -9.90 -8.62 1.29
N ALA A 26 -8.61 -8.93 1.40
CA ALA A 26 -7.93 -9.18 2.67
C ALA A 26 -6.99 -8.00 2.96
N ARG A 27 -6.88 -7.62 4.22
CA ARG A 27 -5.98 -6.57 4.67
C ARG A 27 -5.27 -7.01 5.96
N PHE A 28 -4.01 -6.63 6.10
CA PHE A 28 -3.35 -6.74 7.40
C PHE A 28 -3.96 -5.74 8.39
N VAL A 29 -4.23 -6.21 9.59
CA VAL A 29 -4.84 -5.41 10.66
C VAL A 29 -4.03 -5.61 11.93
N GLU A 30 -3.64 -4.51 12.58
CA GLU A 30 -2.98 -4.57 13.88
C GLU A 30 -4.02 -4.80 14.98
N TYR A 31 -3.67 -5.66 15.94
CA TYR A 31 -4.49 -5.97 17.10
C TYR A 31 -3.82 -5.46 18.37
N THR A 32 -4.61 -5.22 19.41
CA THR A 32 -4.13 -4.72 20.70
C THR A 32 -3.24 -5.74 21.42
N ASP A 33 -3.48 -7.03 21.17
CA ASP A 33 -2.72 -8.12 21.80
C ASP A 33 -2.80 -9.43 20.98
N ALA A 34 -2.09 -10.44 21.47
CA ALA A 34 -1.98 -11.76 20.83
C ALA A 34 -3.26 -12.62 20.89
N SER A 35 -4.35 -12.14 21.48
CA SER A 35 -5.66 -12.81 21.37
C SER A 35 -6.31 -12.58 20.01
N PHE A 36 -5.90 -11.53 19.31
CA PHE A 36 -6.47 -11.10 18.02
C PHE A 36 -7.98 -10.87 18.07
N THR A 37 -8.50 -10.39 19.22
CA THR A 37 -9.92 -10.09 19.39
C THR A 37 -10.26 -8.65 19.10
N THR A 38 -9.43 -7.70 19.53
CA THR A 38 -9.69 -6.26 19.42
C THR A 38 -8.72 -5.61 18.43
N PRO A 39 -9.20 -5.19 17.24
CA PRO A 39 -8.39 -4.41 16.31
C PRO A 39 -7.93 -3.09 16.94
N LYS A 40 -6.71 -2.66 16.65
CA LYS A 40 -6.20 -1.35 17.06
C LYS A 40 -6.90 -0.25 16.27
N THR A 41 -7.29 0.81 16.94
CA THR A 41 -7.94 1.96 16.29
C THR A 41 -6.93 2.72 15.43
N ILE A 42 -7.28 2.94 14.17
CA ILE A 42 -6.51 3.79 13.26
C ILE A 42 -6.78 5.24 13.63
N GLN A 43 -5.72 6.00 13.94
CA GLN A 43 -5.84 7.41 14.24
C GLN A 43 -6.22 8.21 12.96
N PRO A 44 -6.93 9.35 13.09
CA PRO A 44 -7.43 10.10 11.92
C PRO A 44 -6.35 10.51 10.93
N GLU A 45 -5.16 10.85 11.38
CA GLU A 45 -4.01 11.20 10.55
C GLU A 45 -3.50 10.02 9.70
N TRP A 46 -3.81 8.78 10.07
CA TRP A 46 -3.47 7.56 9.34
C TRP A 46 -4.63 7.01 8.49
N ALA A 47 -5.77 7.71 8.44
CA ALA A 47 -6.93 7.30 7.65
C ALA A 47 -6.59 7.15 6.15
N HIS A 48 -5.56 7.87 5.68
CA HIS A 48 -5.07 7.81 4.30
C HIS A 48 -4.47 6.45 3.92
N LEU A 49 -4.14 5.57 4.86
CA LEU A 49 -3.60 4.24 4.55
C LEU A 49 -4.55 3.38 3.71
N GLY A 50 -5.86 3.55 3.84
CA GLY A 50 -6.83 2.85 3.00
C GLY A 50 -6.71 1.34 3.07
N ILE A 51 -6.31 0.70 1.95
CA ILE A 51 -6.10 -0.76 1.87
C ILE A 51 -4.81 -1.19 2.57
N LEU A 52 -3.84 -0.31 2.76
CA LEU A 52 -2.57 -0.67 3.38
C LEU A 52 -2.78 -1.23 4.78
N GLY A 53 -1.97 -2.21 5.12
CA GLY A 53 -1.80 -2.69 6.49
C GLY A 53 -1.15 -1.63 7.40
N PRO A 54 -1.01 -1.93 8.69
CA PRO A 54 -0.36 -1.03 9.64
C PRO A 54 1.09 -0.75 9.24
N VAL A 55 1.57 0.45 9.53
CA VAL A 55 2.98 0.78 9.36
C VAL A 55 3.80 0.05 10.44
N ILE A 56 4.68 -0.84 10.00
CA ILE A 56 5.65 -1.49 10.88
C ILE A 56 6.82 -0.51 11.06
N ARG A 57 7.20 -0.23 12.32
CA ARG A 57 8.29 0.68 12.65
C ARG A 57 9.44 -0.04 13.29
N ALA A 58 10.65 0.42 12.97
CA ALA A 58 11.88 -0.02 13.60
C ALA A 58 12.90 1.13 13.65
N VAL A 59 13.80 1.04 14.61
CA VAL A 59 15.03 1.83 14.65
C VAL A 59 16.17 0.94 14.16
N VAL A 60 17.14 1.51 13.47
CA VAL A 60 18.37 0.79 13.09
C VAL A 60 18.95 0.08 14.31
N GLY A 61 19.17 -1.24 14.19
CA GLY A 61 19.63 -2.12 15.27
C GLY A 61 18.52 -2.84 16.03
N ASP A 62 17.26 -2.64 15.71
CA ASP A 62 16.13 -3.31 16.36
C ASP A 62 15.87 -4.69 15.79
N SER A 63 15.41 -5.59 16.66
CA SER A 63 14.73 -6.82 16.29
C SER A 63 13.23 -6.55 16.20
N VAL A 64 12.61 -6.91 15.07
CA VAL A 64 11.19 -6.72 14.84
C VAL A 64 10.50 -8.08 14.84
N HIS A 65 9.56 -8.27 15.75
CA HIS A 65 8.78 -9.50 15.88
C HIS A 65 7.35 -9.25 15.44
N VAL A 66 6.88 -10.02 14.45
CA VAL A 66 5.51 -9.92 13.94
C VAL A 66 4.82 -11.26 14.08
N VAL A 67 3.75 -11.29 14.86
CA VAL A 67 2.88 -12.47 14.96
C VAL A 67 1.72 -12.30 14.00
N LEU A 68 1.67 -13.15 12.96
CA LEU A 68 0.56 -13.18 12.02
C LEU A 68 -0.44 -14.27 12.41
N LYS A 69 -1.70 -13.88 12.59
CA LYS A 69 -2.86 -14.77 12.66
C LYS A 69 -3.64 -14.70 11.35
N ASN A 70 -3.69 -15.77 10.58
CA ASN A 70 -4.46 -15.82 9.35
C ASN A 70 -5.95 -16.03 9.65
N LYS A 71 -6.74 -14.98 9.52
CA LYS A 71 -8.21 -14.99 9.65
C LYS A 71 -8.93 -15.04 8.30
N THR A 72 -8.20 -15.19 7.21
CA THR A 72 -8.75 -15.26 5.86
C THR A 72 -9.07 -16.70 5.46
N SER A 73 -9.72 -16.88 4.32
CA SER A 73 -9.99 -18.18 3.71
C SER A 73 -8.89 -18.66 2.76
N ILE A 74 -7.80 -17.89 2.61
CA ILE A 74 -6.68 -18.21 1.72
C ILE A 74 -5.40 -18.34 2.54
N VAL A 75 -4.43 -19.04 2.01
CA VAL A 75 -3.08 -19.12 2.58
C VAL A 75 -2.42 -17.75 2.46
N THR A 76 -1.69 -17.30 3.47
CA THR A 76 -1.03 -15.99 3.48
C THR A 76 0.32 -16.06 4.20
N SER A 77 1.09 -14.99 4.09
CA SER A 77 2.38 -14.81 4.77
C SER A 77 2.66 -13.34 5.03
N ILE A 78 3.83 -13.06 5.64
CA ILE A 78 4.46 -11.74 5.59
C ILE A 78 5.87 -11.92 5.05
N HIS A 79 6.10 -11.40 3.84
CA HIS A 79 7.42 -11.21 3.25
C HIS A 79 7.80 -9.74 3.36
N VAL A 80 9.02 -9.45 3.80
CA VAL A 80 9.49 -8.09 4.02
C VAL A 80 10.67 -7.76 3.12
N HIS A 81 10.72 -6.52 2.65
CA HIS A 81 11.88 -5.97 1.98
C HIS A 81 12.77 -5.24 2.98
N GLY A 82 14.06 -5.11 2.69
CA GLY A 82 15.01 -4.27 3.39
C GLY A 82 15.47 -4.75 4.77
N LEU A 83 14.77 -5.67 5.42
CA LEU A 83 15.18 -6.24 6.71
C LEU A 83 15.91 -7.58 6.53
N LEU A 84 16.76 -7.92 7.49
CA LEU A 84 17.35 -9.26 7.57
C LEU A 84 16.40 -10.24 8.23
N TYR A 85 16.37 -11.48 7.74
CA TYR A 85 15.61 -12.58 8.33
C TYR A 85 16.28 -13.93 8.08
N GLY A 86 15.95 -14.90 8.93
CA GLY A 86 16.23 -16.31 8.67
C GLY A 86 15.21 -16.93 7.73
N LYS A 87 15.50 -18.10 7.18
CA LYS A 87 14.64 -18.77 6.20
C LYS A 87 13.22 -19.00 6.72
N GLU A 88 13.06 -19.28 8.00
CA GLU A 88 11.78 -19.47 8.69
C GLU A 88 10.88 -18.22 8.72
N SER A 89 11.46 -17.07 8.44
CA SER A 89 10.76 -15.77 8.41
C SER A 89 10.71 -15.13 7.01
N GLU A 90 11.06 -15.88 5.96
CA GLU A 90 11.07 -15.37 4.58
C GLU A 90 9.66 -15.03 4.07
N GLY A 91 8.67 -15.84 4.44
CA GLY A 91 7.27 -15.59 4.06
C GLY A 91 7.00 -15.69 2.55
N SER A 92 7.87 -16.40 1.80
CA SER A 92 7.75 -16.60 0.36
C SER A 92 7.90 -18.09 0.02
N MET A 93 7.07 -18.59 -0.89
CA MET A 93 7.19 -19.95 -1.41
C MET A 93 8.11 -19.98 -2.62
N ASN A 94 9.40 -20.12 -2.37
CA ASN A 94 10.39 -20.30 -3.45
C ASN A 94 10.44 -21.75 -3.97
N SER A 95 9.86 -22.71 -3.25
CA SER A 95 9.65 -24.08 -3.71
C SER A 95 8.44 -24.71 -3.00
N SER A 96 7.81 -25.67 -3.65
CA SER A 96 6.69 -26.43 -3.09
C SER A 96 7.07 -27.29 -1.85
N THR A 97 8.36 -27.35 -1.52
CA THR A 97 8.91 -28.21 -0.47
C THR A 97 9.34 -27.46 0.78
N ASP A 98 9.31 -26.13 0.77
CA ASP A 98 9.78 -25.30 1.90
C ASP A 98 8.78 -24.18 2.27
N PRO A 99 7.79 -24.51 3.15
CA PRO A 99 6.72 -23.58 3.53
C PRO A 99 7.15 -22.58 4.60
N ASN A 100 8.36 -21.98 4.50
CA ASN A 100 8.93 -21.11 5.51
C ASN A 100 8.11 -19.83 5.70
N GLY A 101 7.43 -19.74 6.83
CA GLY A 101 6.61 -18.59 7.18
C GLY A 101 5.27 -18.52 6.45
N VAL A 102 4.80 -19.61 5.84
CA VAL A 102 3.47 -19.68 5.21
C VAL A 102 2.41 -20.06 6.25
N VAL A 103 1.30 -19.33 6.29
CA VAL A 103 0.26 -19.47 7.31
C VAL A 103 -1.07 -19.91 6.70
N GLN A 104 -1.49 -21.13 7.02
CA GLN A 104 -2.78 -21.66 6.60
C GLN A 104 -3.95 -20.89 7.24
N PRO A 105 -5.16 -20.90 6.66
CA PRO A 105 -6.36 -20.36 7.31
C PRO A 105 -6.51 -20.86 8.75
N GLY A 106 -6.70 -19.92 9.69
CA GLY A 106 -6.76 -20.21 11.12
C GLY A 106 -5.41 -20.41 11.80
N GLY A 107 -4.31 -20.51 11.05
CA GLY A 107 -2.95 -20.67 11.57
C GLY A 107 -2.36 -19.39 12.16
N THR A 108 -1.19 -19.54 12.79
CA THR A 108 -0.41 -18.42 13.37
C THR A 108 1.07 -18.70 13.13
N HIS A 109 1.85 -17.64 12.84
CA HIS A 109 3.31 -17.73 12.71
C HIS A 109 3.97 -16.49 13.32
N LEU A 110 5.15 -16.68 13.93
CA LEU A 110 5.99 -15.61 14.44
C LEU A 110 7.17 -15.38 13.50
N TYR A 111 7.15 -14.24 12.83
CA TYR A 111 8.27 -13.75 12.03
C TYR A 111 9.24 -12.97 12.90
N ARG A 112 10.55 -13.15 12.63
CA ARG A 112 11.65 -12.44 13.28
C ARG A 112 12.50 -11.75 12.23
N TYR A 113 12.54 -10.42 12.28
CA TYR A 113 13.30 -9.57 11.38
C TYR A 113 14.32 -8.76 12.16
N PHE A 114 15.34 -8.29 11.50
CA PHE A 114 16.36 -7.43 12.09
C PHE A 114 16.66 -6.23 11.19
N ALA A 115 16.48 -5.01 11.71
CA ALA A 115 16.77 -3.76 11.05
C ALA A 115 18.27 -3.43 11.17
N ARG A 116 19.09 -3.94 10.24
CA ARG A 116 20.53 -3.65 10.21
C ARG A 116 20.79 -2.20 9.82
N GLU A 117 22.05 -1.77 9.90
CA GLU A 117 22.51 -0.44 9.46
C GLU A 117 22.03 -0.14 8.04
N ARG A 118 22.17 -1.09 7.13
CA ARG A 118 21.73 -0.95 5.72
C ARG A 118 20.21 -1.05 5.51
N SER A 119 19.45 -1.33 6.55
CA SER A 119 17.98 -1.24 6.52
C SER A 119 17.47 0.18 6.73
N GLY A 120 18.32 1.03 7.31
CA GLY A 120 18.08 2.47 7.46
C GLY A 120 18.43 3.25 6.20
N PRO A 121 18.24 4.57 6.23
CA PRO A 121 18.60 5.47 5.12
C PRO A 121 20.12 5.51 4.91
N GLY A 122 20.52 5.60 3.65
CA GLY A 122 21.91 5.77 3.23
C GLY A 122 22.47 7.17 3.49
N GLU A 123 23.73 7.36 3.13
CA GLU A 123 24.37 8.67 3.20
C GLU A 123 23.67 9.66 2.26
N GLY A 124 23.31 10.83 2.76
CA GLY A 124 22.61 11.87 1.99
C GLY A 124 21.10 11.65 1.85
N GLU A 125 20.57 10.57 2.38
CA GLU A 125 19.12 10.36 2.54
C GLU A 125 18.64 10.97 3.87
N GLY A 126 17.33 11.07 4.05
CA GLY A 126 16.74 11.60 5.29
C GLY A 126 17.01 10.76 6.53
N SER A 127 16.25 10.97 7.59
CA SER A 127 16.40 10.27 8.87
C SER A 127 15.73 8.89 8.90
N SER A 128 14.93 8.53 7.89
CA SER A 128 14.24 7.25 7.82
C SER A 128 14.14 6.75 6.38
N ALA A 129 14.15 5.43 6.22
CA ALA A 129 13.93 4.72 4.97
C ALA A 129 12.57 4.01 5.00
N VAL A 130 11.98 3.78 3.82
CA VAL A 130 10.75 3.02 3.65
C VAL A 130 11.01 1.74 2.87
N TRP A 131 10.39 0.67 3.33
CA TRP A 131 10.36 -0.63 2.70
C TRP A 131 8.92 -1.13 2.62
N VAL A 132 8.70 -2.16 1.85
CA VAL A 132 7.38 -2.78 1.72
C VAL A 132 7.33 -4.12 2.43
N TYR A 133 6.15 -4.51 2.89
CA TYR A 133 5.85 -5.89 3.24
C TYR A 133 4.57 -6.33 2.54
N HIS A 134 4.47 -7.59 2.19
CA HIS A 134 3.31 -8.16 1.50
C HIS A 134 3.20 -9.67 1.74
N SER A 135 2.09 -10.28 1.37
CA SER A 135 2.04 -11.74 1.25
C SER A 135 2.72 -12.19 -0.04
N GLY A 136 3.43 -13.29 0.00
CA GLY A 136 4.22 -13.82 -1.14
C GLY A 136 4.06 -15.32 -1.34
N VAL A 137 2.89 -15.88 -0.99
CA VAL A 137 2.68 -17.34 -0.97
C VAL A 137 2.53 -17.95 -2.36
N ASN A 138 1.55 -17.49 -3.15
CA ASN A 138 1.21 -18.13 -4.43
C ASN A 138 1.96 -17.47 -5.58
N ASN A 139 1.74 -16.20 -5.70
CA ASN A 139 2.38 -15.27 -6.62
C ASN A 139 2.19 -13.90 -5.99
N THR A 140 3.24 -13.11 -5.93
CA THR A 140 3.21 -11.76 -5.33
C THR A 140 2.06 -10.93 -5.89
N GLN A 141 1.80 -11.01 -7.19
CA GLN A 141 0.71 -10.27 -7.83
C GLN A 141 -0.67 -10.74 -7.34
N THR A 142 -0.89 -12.04 -7.22
CA THR A 142 -2.15 -12.59 -6.72
C THR A 142 -2.45 -12.13 -5.30
N ASP A 143 -1.47 -12.23 -4.41
CA ASP A 143 -1.61 -11.86 -3.00
C ASP A 143 -1.73 -10.34 -2.82
N LEU A 144 -0.98 -9.55 -3.62
CA LEU A 144 -1.10 -8.10 -3.67
C LEU A 144 -2.50 -7.67 -4.12
N ASN A 145 -3.04 -8.30 -5.18
CA ASN A 145 -4.38 -8.02 -5.67
C ASN A 145 -5.48 -8.50 -4.70
N ALA A 146 -5.15 -9.36 -3.75
CA ALA A 146 -6.04 -9.61 -2.60
C ALA A 146 -6.06 -8.42 -1.61
N GLY A 147 -5.03 -7.55 -1.59
CA GLY A 147 -4.94 -6.38 -0.73
C GLY A 147 -3.93 -6.49 0.42
N MET A 148 -3.08 -7.53 0.41
CA MET A 148 -2.16 -7.85 1.51
C MET A 148 -0.80 -7.18 1.31
N VAL A 149 -0.71 -5.89 1.64
CA VAL A 149 0.49 -5.04 1.48
C VAL A 149 0.54 -3.96 2.55
N GLY A 150 1.75 -3.50 2.92
CA GLY A 150 1.95 -2.39 3.83
C GLY A 150 3.38 -1.85 3.80
N ALA A 151 3.65 -0.85 4.63
CA ALA A 151 4.93 -0.17 4.72
C ALA A 151 5.71 -0.57 5.99
N ILE A 152 7.04 -0.62 5.86
CA ILE A 152 7.98 -0.67 6.98
C ILE A 152 8.79 0.62 6.94
N ILE A 153 8.87 1.33 8.06
CA ILE A 153 9.69 2.53 8.20
C ILE A 153 10.81 2.24 9.18
N VAL A 154 12.05 2.42 8.73
CA VAL A 154 13.25 2.23 9.56
C VAL A 154 13.91 3.58 9.78
N THR A 155 13.93 4.03 11.02
CA THR A 155 14.49 5.32 11.44
C THR A 155 15.93 5.15 11.95
N ARG A 156 16.81 6.09 11.62
CA ARG A 156 18.17 6.16 12.19
C ARG A 156 18.09 6.29 13.71
N ARG A 157 18.99 5.62 14.39
CA ARG A 157 19.00 5.59 15.87
C ARG A 157 19.16 6.97 16.52
N ASP A 158 19.99 7.82 15.94
CA ASP A 158 20.23 9.21 16.40
C ASP A 158 19.09 10.19 16.07
N LYS A 159 18.09 9.72 15.29
CA LYS A 159 16.95 10.52 14.79
C LYS A 159 15.59 9.93 15.17
N ALA A 160 15.57 8.91 16.01
CA ALA A 160 14.33 8.24 16.38
C ALA A 160 13.77 8.77 17.71
N ASN A 161 12.46 8.98 17.74
CA ASN A 161 11.68 9.10 18.96
C ASN A 161 11.50 7.71 19.63
N ALA A 162 10.96 7.69 20.83
CA ALA A 162 10.73 6.45 21.59
C ALA A 162 9.78 5.45 20.89
N ASP A 163 8.90 5.94 20.02
CA ASP A 163 7.97 5.16 19.20
C ASP A 163 8.52 4.82 17.80
N ALA A 164 9.82 5.02 17.58
CA ALA A 164 10.52 4.83 16.32
C ALA A 164 10.11 5.79 15.19
N THR A 165 9.32 6.83 15.46
CA THR A 165 9.08 7.91 14.49
C THR A 165 10.33 8.80 14.35
N PRO A 166 10.59 9.40 13.17
CA PRO A 166 11.69 10.34 13.01
C PRO A 166 11.42 11.65 13.77
N ASN A 167 12.42 12.18 14.49
CA ASN A 167 12.28 13.38 15.31
C ASN A 167 12.49 14.71 14.55
N ASP A 168 12.83 14.62 13.30
CA ASP A 168 13.00 15.76 12.38
C ASP A 168 11.86 15.91 11.38
N VAL A 169 10.76 15.20 11.59
CA VAL A 169 9.55 15.20 10.73
C VAL A 169 8.33 15.52 11.59
N ASP A 170 7.50 16.42 11.14
CA ASP A 170 6.29 16.83 11.86
C ASP A 170 5.06 16.02 11.39
N ARG A 171 5.10 15.53 10.15
CA ARG A 171 4.01 14.75 9.53
C ARG A 171 4.58 13.68 8.59
N GLU A 172 4.10 12.46 8.71
CA GLU A 172 4.43 11.35 7.83
C GLU A 172 3.20 10.96 6.99
N ILE A 173 3.38 10.71 5.71
CA ILE A 173 2.33 10.27 4.78
C ILE A 173 2.85 9.07 3.99
N VAL A 174 2.05 8.00 3.93
CA VAL A 174 2.39 6.79 3.20
C VAL A 174 1.41 6.60 2.05
N THR A 175 1.93 6.47 0.83
CA THR A 175 1.12 6.22 -0.35
C THR A 175 1.63 5.04 -1.17
N LEU A 176 0.70 4.26 -1.70
CA LEU A 176 0.95 3.15 -2.60
C LEU A 176 0.26 3.43 -3.94
N TYR A 177 1.03 3.49 -5.00
CA TYR A 177 0.55 3.48 -6.38
C TYR A 177 0.46 2.03 -6.85
N ASN A 178 -0.74 1.57 -7.16
CA ASN A 178 -0.95 0.21 -7.65
C ASN A 178 -2.20 0.11 -8.53
N ILE A 179 -2.10 -0.67 -9.59
CA ILE A 179 -3.26 -1.13 -10.35
C ILE A 179 -3.69 -2.47 -9.76
N PHE A 180 -4.74 -2.44 -8.94
CA PHE A 180 -5.33 -3.69 -8.45
C PHE A 180 -6.11 -4.36 -9.58
N ASP A 181 -5.58 -5.45 -10.10
CA ASP A 181 -6.25 -6.28 -11.09
C ASP A 181 -7.10 -7.35 -10.39
N GLU A 182 -8.38 -7.08 -10.28
CA GLU A 182 -9.33 -7.97 -9.63
C GLU A 182 -9.55 -9.28 -10.39
N ASN A 183 -9.14 -9.34 -11.67
CA ASN A 183 -9.26 -10.55 -12.49
C ASN A 183 -8.36 -11.68 -12.02
N ILE A 184 -7.23 -11.34 -11.39
CA ILE A 184 -6.28 -12.31 -10.82
C ILE A 184 -6.34 -12.37 -9.29
N SER A 185 -7.27 -11.64 -8.67
CA SER A 185 -7.51 -11.73 -7.24
C SER A 185 -8.05 -13.11 -6.85
N PRO A 186 -7.56 -13.73 -5.76
CA PRO A 186 -8.11 -15.00 -5.26
C PRO A 186 -9.58 -14.88 -4.82
N TYR A 187 -10.07 -13.66 -4.69
CA TYR A 187 -11.46 -13.36 -4.34
C TYR A 187 -12.38 -13.17 -5.55
N LEU A 188 -11.87 -13.21 -6.80
CA LEU A 188 -12.72 -13.08 -7.99
C LEU A 188 -13.93 -14.03 -8.00
N PRO A 189 -13.80 -15.35 -7.67
CA PRO A 189 -14.96 -16.22 -7.63
C PRO A 189 -16.04 -15.77 -6.64
N ALA A 190 -15.63 -15.29 -5.46
CA ALA A 190 -16.56 -14.76 -4.46
C ALA A 190 -17.23 -13.45 -4.91
N ASN A 191 -16.48 -12.57 -5.58
CA ASN A 191 -16.99 -11.34 -6.14
C ASN A 191 -17.99 -11.60 -7.26
N LEU A 192 -17.70 -12.57 -8.16
CA LEU A 192 -18.64 -12.99 -9.20
C LEU A 192 -19.92 -13.56 -8.60
N ALA A 193 -19.82 -14.45 -7.64
CA ALA A 193 -20.99 -15.06 -6.98
C ALA A 193 -21.88 -14.03 -6.30
N THR A 194 -21.27 -12.97 -5.73
CA THR A 194 -22.00 -11.92 -5.01
C THR A 194 -22.62 -10.88 -5.93
N TYR A 195 -21.88 -10.42 -6.93
CA TYR A 195 -22.25 -9.24 -7.71
C TYR A 195 -22.76 -9.57 -9.11
N LEU A 196 -22.45 -10.77 -9.63
CA LEU A 196 -22.86 -11.25 -10.95
C LEU A 196 -23.37 -12.70 -10.89
N PRO A 197 -24.39 -12.99 -10.04
CA PRO A 197 -24.89 -14.35 -9.88
C PRO A 197 -25.43 -14.89 -11.21
N GLY A 198 -25.01 -16.12 -11.56
CA GLY A 198 -25.43 -16.79 -12.78
C GLY A 198 -24.66 -16.40 -14.06
N VAL A 199 -23.75 -15.43 -13.97
CA VAL A 199 -22.85 -15.10 -15.09
C VAL A 199 -21.65 -16.04 -15.06
N THR A 200 -21.60 -16.95 -16.03
CA THR A 200 -20.46 -17.86 -16.22
C THR A 200 -19.44 -17.23 -17.14
N LYS A 201 -18.31 -16.76 -16.56
CA LYS A 201 -17.13 -16.22 -17.23
C LYS A 201 -17.42 -15.05 -18.21
N PRO A 202 -17.70 -13.86 -17.71
CA PRO A 202 -17.81 -12.67 -18.56
C PRO A 202 -16.41 -12.16 -19.00
N MET A 203 -15.55 -13.02 -19.52
CA MET A 203 -14.13 -12.71 -19.83
C MET A 203 -13.99 -11.92 -21.14
N THR A 204 -14.79 -10.89 -21.33
CA THR A 204 -14.59 -9.91 -22.41
C THR A 204 -13.53 -8.89 -22.03
N ASP A 205 -12.91 -8.25 -23.00
CA ASP A 205 -11.93 -7.17 -22.75
C ASP A 205 -12.53 -6.05 -21.90
N ASP A 206 -13.78 -5.68 -22.15
CA ASP A 206 -14.50 -4.68 -21.36
C ASP A 206 -14.67 -5.10 -19.89
N PHE A 207 -15.00 -6.38 -19.64
CA PHE A 207 -15.07 -6.91 -18.29
C PHE A 207 -13.70 -6.87 -17.60
N MET A 208 -12.66 -7.35 -18.28
CA MET A 208 -11.30 -7.38 -17.77
C MET A 208 -10.80 -5.96 -17.44
N MET A 209 -11.06 -5.01 -18.33
CA MET A 209 -10.69 -3.60 -18.11
C MET A 209 -11.46 -2.97 -16.95
N SER A 210 -12.75 -3.30 -16.79
CA SER A 210 -13.58 -2.76 -15.70
C SER A 210 -13.15 -3.24 -14.30
N ASN A 211 -12.32 -4.26 -14.22
CA ASN A 211 -11.79 -4.83 -12.98
C ASN A 211 -10.35 -4.37 -12.65
N LYS A 212 -9.78 -3.42 -13.41
CA LYS A 212 -8.46 -2.84 -13.14
C LYS A 212 -8.61 -1.51 -12.42
N MET A 213 -8.27 -1.50 -11.13
CA MET A 213 -8.42 -0.33 -10.26
C MET A 213 -7.10 0.44 -10.18
N HIS A 214 -6.97 1.52 -10.97
CA HIS A 214 -5.83 2.42 -10.94
C HIS A 214 -5.92 3.30 -9.69
N SER A 215 -5.17 2.97 -8.65
CA SER A 215 -5.44 3.49 -7.31
C SER A 215 -4.23 4.09 -6.61
N ILE A 216 -4.52 5.00 -5.69
CA ILE A 216 -3.62 5.44 -4.61
C ILE A 216 -4.22 4.91 -3.30
N ASN A 217 -3.47 4.06 -2.57
CA ASN A 217 -3.93 3.40 -1.34
C ASN A 217 -5.23 2.60 -1.48
N GLY A 218 -5.51 2.06 -2.69
CA GLY A 218 -6.73 1.31 -2.98
C GLY A 218 -7.95 2.17 -3.32
N TYR A 219 -7.81 3.48 -3.40
CA TYR A 219 -8.88 4.40 -3.79
C TYR A 219 -8.63 4.98 -5.18
N ILE A 220 -9.71 5.21 -5.93
CA ILE A 220 -9.69 5.71 -7.29
C ILE A 220 -10.53 6.97 -7.45
N MET A 221 -10.27 7.76 -8.50
CA MET A 221 -11.09 8.91 -8.93
C MET A 221 -11.29 9.96 -7.81
N ALA A 222 -10.21 10.32 -7.14
CA ALA A 222 -10.24 11.29 -6.02
C ALA A 222 -11.27 10.95 -4.92
N SER A 223 -11.65 9.68 -4.80
CA SER A 223 -12.67 9.23 -3.84
C SER A 223 -12.14 9.16 -2.40
N HIS A 224 -10.83 9.30 -2.20
CA HIS A 224 -10.19 9.22 -0.89
C HIS A 224 -9.15 10.33 -0.72
N ASN A 225 -9.43 11.22 0.21
CA ASN A 225 -8.51 12.27 0.67
C ASN A 225 -8.44 12.38 2.20
N ALA A 226 -9.08 11.46 2.91
CA ALA A 226 -9.05 11.45 4.36
C ALA A 226 -7.62 11.21 4.87
N GLY A 227 -7.16 12.04 5.82
CA GLY A 227 -5.82 11.94 6.41
C GLY A 227 -4.67 12.41 5.49
N LEU A 228 -4.92 12.80 4.25
CA LEU A 228 -3.93 13.49 3.40
C LEU A 228 -3.96 14.98 3.72
N THR A 229 -3.69 15.31 4.99
CA THR A 229 -3.70 16.68 5.49
C THR A 229 -2.40 17.01 6.18
N MET A 230 -1.96 18.24 6.03
CA MET A 230 -0.76 18.80 6.64
C MET A 230 -0.97 20.28 6.92
N LYS A 231 -0.10 20.89 7.73
CA LYS A 231 -0.11 22.32 7.98
C LYS A 231 0.98 23.01 7.17
N LYS A 232 0.71 24.27 6.79
CA LYS A 232 1.72 25.14 6.19
C LYS A 232 2.97 25.21 7.08
N GLY A 233 4.14 25.04 6.46
CA GLY A 233 5.42 25.11 7.14
C GLY A 233 5.83 23.85 7.91
N GLN A 234 5.00 22.80 7.99
CA GLN A 234 5.41 21.51 8.56
C GLN A 234 6.49 20.84 7.72
N ARG A 235 7.37 20.11 8.38
CA ARG A 235 8.30 19.17 7.71
C ARG A 235 7.54 17.88 7.45
N VAL A 236 7.07 17.69 6.22
CA VAL A 236 6.26 16.54 5.81
C VAL A 236 7.12 15.54 5.08
N ARG A 237 7.11 14.28 5.51
CA ARG A 237 7.79 13.19 4.82
C ARG A 237 6.77 12.28 4.15
N TRP A 238 6.92 12.13 2.85
CA TRP A 238 6.17 11.20 2.03
C TRP A 238 6.97 9.93 1.82
N TYR A 239 6.36 8.82 2.12
CA TYR A 239 6.83 7.49 1.79
C TYR A 239 5.99 6.97 0.64
N VAL A 240 6.56 6.95 -0.54
CA VAL A 240 5.83 6.64 -1.77
C VAL A 240 6.29 5.29 -2.30
N MET A 241 5.35 4.37 -2.44
CA MET A 241 5.60 3.00 -2.85
C MET A 241 4.88 2.70 -4.16
N GLY A 242 5.46 1.85 -5.00
CA GLY A 242 4.86 1.33 -6.21
C GLY A 242 4.81 -0.19 -6.20
N PHE A 243 3.72 -0.71 -6.72
CA PHE A 243 3.58 -2.12 -7.05
C PHE A 243 2.91 -2.28 -8.42
N GLY A 244 2.80 -3.50 -8.90
CA GLY A 244 2.19 -3.84 -10.17
C GLY A 244 3.01 -4.83 -10.98
N ASP A 245 2.57 -5.05 -12.20
CA ASP A 245 3.25 -5.82 -13.23
C ASP A 245 3.99 -4.90 -14.24
N VAL A 246 4.10 -5.33 -15.48
CA VAL A 246 4.71 -4.55 -16.59
C VAL A 246 4.05 -3.19 -16.84
N GLN A 247 2.83 -2.96 -16.35
CA GLN A 247 2.14 -1.68 -16.40
C GLN A 247 2.30 -0.87 -15.10
N GLY A 248 3.03 -1.39 -14.12
CA GLY A 248 3.21 -0.79 -12.79
C GLY A 248 4.24 0.35 -12.72
N VAL A 249 4.56 0.99 -13.83
CA VAL A 249 5.37 2.21 -13.84
C VAL A 249 4.47 3.40 -13.51
N HIS A 250 4.80 4.10 -12.44
CA HIS A 250 4.04 5.26 -11.97
C HIS A 250 4.95 6.48 -11.80
N THR A 251 4.33 7.65 -11.76
CA THR A 251 5.03 8.89 -11.43
C THR A 251 4.14 9.71 -10.49
N ALA A 252 4.53 9.86 -9.23
CA ALA A 252 3.79 10.64 -8.25
C ALA A 252 4.04 12.12 -8.45
N HIS A 253 2.99 12.90 -8.65
CA HIS A 253 3.05 14.35 -8.89
C HIS A 253 2.22 15.11 -7.85
N TRP A 254 2.85 16.10 -7.23
CA TRP A 254 2.21 17.05 -6.32
C TRP A 254 1.97 18.37 -7.04
N HIS A 255 0.71 18.81 -7.10
CA HIS A 255 0.41 20.17 -7.56
C HIS A 255 0.78 21.20 -6.50
N GLY A 256 1.30 22.35 -6.92
CA GLY A 256 1.52 23.51 -6.07
C GLY A 256 2.67 23.39 -5.06
N ASN A 257 3.35 22.26 -4.97
CA ASN A 257 4.46 22.05 -4.04
C ASN A 257 5.61 21.26 -4.70
N VAL A 258 6.79 21.43 -4.15
CA VAL A 258 7.97 20.64 -4.51
C VAL A 258 8.46 19.83 -3.33
N SER A 259 9.13 18.74 -3.62
CA SER A 259 9.75 17.87 -2.62
C SER A 259 11.25 17.71 -2.88
N ILE A 260 11.95 17.22 -1.89
CA ILE A 260 13.35 16.84 -1.98
C ILE A 260 13.44 15.33 -1.87
N MET A 261 13.92 14.69 -2.92
CA MET A 261 14.18 13.24 -2.97
C MET A 261 15.67 13.04 -3.28
N SER A 262 16.39 12.36 -2.39
CA SER A 262 17.83 12.08 -2.56
C SER A 262 18.62 13.33 -3.00
N GLN A 263 18.43 14.46 -2.30
CA GLN A 263 19.06 15.77 -2.55
C GLN A 263 18.63 16.46 -3.87
N ARG A 264 17.69 15.91 -4.61
CA ARG A 264 17.13 16.53 -5.82
C ARG A 264 15.77 17.15 -5.50
N THR A 265 15.58 18.43 -5.86
CA THR A 265 14.28 19.08 -5.83
C THR A 265 13.45 18.64 -7.03
N THR A 266 12.22 18.22 -6.79
CA THR A 266 11.29 17.73 -7.81
C THR A 266 9.84 17.88 -7.34
N ASP A 267 8.91 17.97 -8.27
CA ASP A 267 7.46 17.87 -8.05
C ASP A 267 6.86 16.56 -8.59
N VAL A 268 7.70 15.76 -9.29
CA VAL A 268 7.34 14.44 -9.83
C VAL A 268 8.44 13.45 -9.50
N ILE A 269 8.07 12.28 -8.99
CA ILE A 269 9.00 11.18 -8.71
C ILE A 269 8.61 9.91 -9.46
N GLU A 270 9.60 9.20 -9.95
CA GLU A 270 9.46 7.93 -10.66
C GLU A 270 9.31 6.77 -9.67
N ILE A 271 8.35 5.89 -9.90
CA ILE A 271 8.08 4.73 -9.05
C ILE A 271 7.92 3.49 -9.92
N LEU A 272 8.78 2.52 -9.70
CA LEU A 272 8.72 1.20 -10.36
C LEU A 272 8.06 0.16 -9.43
N PRO A 273 7.63 -0.99 -9.95
CA PRO A 273 7.14 -2.09 -9.12
C PRO A 273 8.13 -2.50 -8.03
N ALA A 274 7.64 -2.63 -6.79
CA ALA A 274 8.38 -2.95 -5.58
C ALA A 274 9.44 -1.90 -5.15
N VAL A 275 9.44 -0.72 -5.76
CA VAL A 275 10.25 0.41 -5.33
C VAL A 275 9.50 1.24 -4.30
N ALA A 276 10.24 1.69 -3.28
CA ALA A 276 9.75 2.61 -2.27
C ALA A 276 10.77 3.77 -2.13
N VAL A 277 10.28 5.00 -2.09
CA VAL A 277 11.11 6.21 -2.04
C VAL A 277 10.62 7.15 -0.95
N VAL A 278 11.53 8.00 -0.47
CA VAL A 278 11.25 9.03 0.53
C VAL A 278 11.38 10.40 -0.13
N ALA A 279 10.38 11.25 0.09
CA ALA A 279 10.37 12.63 -0.38
C ALA A 279 9.96 13.58 0.74
N ASP A 280 10.79 14.56 1.03
CA ASP A 280 10.54 15.56 2.06
C ASP A 280 9.99 16.86 1.45
N MET A 281 8.95 17.41 2.08
CA MET A 281 8.23 18.59 1.61
C MET A 281 8.02 19.56 2.78
N VAL A 282 8.13 20.85 2.51
CA VAL A 282 7.65 21.92 3.40
C VAL A 282 6.58 22.69 2.62
N PRO A 283 5.28 22.42 2.87
CA PRO A 283 4.21 23.07 2.13
C PRO A 283 4.10 24.54 2.51
N ASP A 284 3.91 25.41 1.52
CA ASP A 284 3.91 26.86 1.69
C ASP A 284 2.58 27.55 1.33
N ASP A 285 1.71 26.92 0.59
CA ASP A 285 0.40 27.48 0.20
C ASP A 285 -0.79 26.66 0.70
N VAL A 286 -1.68 27.34 1.46
CA VAL A 286 -2.92 26.77 1.99
C VAL A 286 -3.89 26.47 0.83
N GLY A 287 -4.52 25.30 0.90
CA GLY A 287 -5.50 24.87 -0.12
C GLY A 287 -5.62 23.37 -0.27
N GLN A 288 -6.46 22.98 -1.20
CA GLN A 288 -6.57 21.59 -1.65
C GLN A 288 -5.90 21.43 -3.01
N TRP A 289 -4.94 20.53 -3.08
CA TRP A 289 -4.05 20.34 -4.21
C TRP A 289 -4.18 18.93 -4.77
N ALA A 290 -4.08 18.78 -6.09
CA ALA A 290 -4.10 17.47 -6.70
C ALA A 290 -2.81 16.69 -6.40
N TYR A 291 -2.97 15.38 -6.21
CA TYR A 291 -1.91 14.39 -6.09
C TYR A 291 -2.27 13.18 -6.94
N HIS A 292 -1.48 12.91 -7.98
CA HIS A 292 -1.86 11.93 -8.98
C HIS A 292 -0.66 11.26 -9.67
N CYS A 293 -0.91 10.17 -10.36
CA CYS A 293 0.06 9.61 -11.31
C CYS A 293 0.11 10.49 -12.56
N HIS A 294 1.31 10.86 -13.01
CA HIS A 294 1.48 11.66 -14.24
C HIS A 294 1.60 10.79 -15.51
N VAL A 295 1.51 9.46 -15.39
CA VAL A 295 1.26 8.56 -16.52
C VAL A 295 -0.18 8.78 -16.97
N SER A 296 -0.39 9.36 -18.16
CA SER A 296 -1.68 9.94 -18.58
C SER A 296 -2.85 8.96 -18.55
N ASN A 297 -2.65 7.72 -19.01
CA ASN A 297 -3.70 6.70 -18.97
C ASN A 297 -4.02 6.23 -17.54
N HIS A 298 -3.06 6.23 -16.60
CA HIS A 298 -3.32 5.91 -15.19
C HIS A 298 -4.12 7.02 -14.51
N ALA A 299 -3.73 8.28 -14.73
CA ALA A 299 -4.49 9.43 -14.22
C ALA A 299 -5.93 9.42 -14.76
N ALA A 300 -6.10 9.23 -16.07
CA ALA A 300 -7.42 9.17 -16.70
C ALA A 300 -8.28 7.99 -16.16
N ALA A 301 -7.63 6.87 -15.78
CA ALA A 301 -8.30 5.72 -15.20
C ALA A 301 -8.56 5.87 -13.68
N GLY A 302 -8.16 7.00 -13.06
CA GLY A 302 -8.53 7.35 -11.68
C GLY A 302 -7.43 7.22 -10.65
N MET A 303 -6.15 7.16 -11.06
CA MET A 303 -5.02 7.19 -10.14
C MET A 303 -4.75 8.63 -9.70
N ASP A 304 -5.72 9.22 -9.03
CA ASP A 304 -5.71 10.60 -8.56
C ASP A 304 -6.40 10.75 -7.20
N THR A 305 -5.96 11.71 -6.41
CA THR A 305 -6.55 12.14 -5.15
C THR A 305 -6.21 13.60 -4.86
N PHE A 306 -6.57 14.08 -3.69
CA PHE A 306 -6.22 15.40 -3.21
C PHE A 306 -5.51 15.32 -1.86
N TYR A 307 -4.61 16.25 -1.61
CA TYR A 307 -4.08 16.56 -0.29
C TYR A 307 -4.46 17.99 0.11
N THR A 308 -4.54 18.25 1.41
CA THR A 308 -4.98 19.54 1.93
C THR A 308 -3.92 20.14 2.84
N ILE A 309 -3.56 21.39 2.57
CA ILE A 309 -2.69 22.20 3.42
C ILE A 309 -3.57 23.18 4.19
N THR A 310 -3.51 23.10 5.51
CA THR A 310 -4.21 24.01 6.42
C THR A 310 -3.25 25.09 6.95
N PRO A 311 -3.77 26.19 7.48
CA PRO A 311 -2.95 27.22 8.15
C PRO A 311 -2.09 26.68 9.29
#